data_36eddc5e07e27e7e2e224b0521581aa7
#
_entry.id   36eddc5e07e27e7e2e224b0521581aa7
#
_cell.length_a   1.000
_cell.length_b   1.000
_cell.length_c   1.000
_cell.angle_alpha   90.00
_cell.angle_beta   90.00
_cell.angle_gamma   90.00
#
_symmetry.space_group_name_H-M   'P 1'
#
loop_
_entity.id
_entity.type
_entity.pdbx_description
1 polymer ?
#
loop_
_entity_poly.entity_id
_entity_poly.type
_entity_poly.pdbx_seq_one_letter_code
_entity_poly.pdbx_strand_id
1 'polypeptide(L)'
;MSGLQKQLQKFLLQTISSHDAASESFYHGMVIGLCAIMNNMYYVSSNRESGAGRYDVQLLPHNKVLPGILIELKVLRETVPETEISERLKKLCHAALQQIETKNYAVSMREQGVQQIMKFGIAFYKKRVEIVCRMGDEPGRKD
;
A
#
# COMPACT_ATOMS: atom_id res chain seq x y z
N MET A 1 12.51 -3.54 -8.85
CA MET A 1 11.11 -3.92 -8.62
C MET A 1 11.03 -4.90 -7.48
N SER A 2 10.17 -4.64 -6.51
CA SER A 2 10.04 -5.51 -5.35
C SER A 2 9.39 -6.85 -5.71
N GLY A 3 9.65 -7.88 -4.90
CA GLY A 3 8.99 -9.16 -5.08
C GLY A 3 7.48 -9.07 -4.91
N LEU A 4 7.03 -8.21 -3.97
CA LEU A 4 5.62 -7.98 -3.75
C LEU A 4 4.96 -7.39 -4.98
N GLN A 5 5.60 -6.41 -5.62
CA GLN A 5 5.06 -5.79 -6.82
C GLN A 5 4.92 -6.80 -7.95
N LYS A 6 5.91 -7.65 -8.14
CA LYS A 6 5.84 -8.68 -9.18
C LYS A 6 4.70 -9.65 -8.94
N GLN A 7 4.51 -10.08 -7.70
CA GLN A 7 3.44 -11.00 -7.36
C GLN A 7 2.07 -10.38 -7.53
N LEU A 8 1.90 -9.13 -7.11
CA LEU A 8 0.63 -8.42 -7.31
C LEU A 8 0.34 -8.23 -8.79
N GLN A 9 1.36 -7.85 -9.57
CA GLN A 9 1.18 -7.65 -11.00
C GLN A 9 0.76 -8.95 -11.68
N LYS A 10 1.39 -10.05 -11.32
CA LYS A 10 1.04 -11.36 -11.86
C LYS A 10 -0.38 -11.76 -11.50
N PHE A 11 -0.76 -11.54 -10.24
CA PHE A 11 -2.10 -11.84 -9.76
C PHE A 11 -3.15 -11.06 -10.53
N LEU A 12 -2.90 -9.76 -10.73
CA LEU A 12 -3.82 -8.90 -11.48
C LEU A 12 -4.01 -9.38 -12.91
N LEU A 13 -2.91 -9.76 -13.57
CA LEU A 13 -3.00 -10.21 -14.95
C LEU A 13 -3.73 -11.54 -15.10
N GLN A 14 -3.64 -12.40 -14.10
CA GLN A 14 -4.22 -13.74 -14.18
C GLN A 14 -5.68 -13.82 -13.75
N THR A 15 -6.11 -12.95 -12.84
CA THR A 15 -7.38 -13.14 -12.15
C THR A 15 -8.42 -12.06 -12.40
N ILE A 16 -8.04 -10.93 -12.99
CA ILE A 16 -8.92 -9.78 -13.08
C ILE A 16 -9.18 -9.37 -14.52
N SER A 17 -10.47 -9.26 -14.87
CA SER A 17 -10.86 -8.69 -16.14
C SER A 17 -10.77 -7.16 -16.07
N SER A 18 -10.76 -6.49 -17.23
CA SER A 18 -10.71 -5.04 -17.29
C SER A 18 -11.91 -4.39 -16.60
N HIS A 19 -13.05 -5.07 -16.61
CA HIS A 19 -14.26 -4.54 -15.96
C HIS A 19 -14.13 -4.55 -14.44
N ASP A 20 -13.56 -5.64 -13.90
CA ASP A 20 -13.44 -5.79 -12.46
C ASP A 20 -12.43 -4.82 -11.87
N ALA A 21 -11.46 -4.40 -12.66
CA ALA A 21 -10.36 -3.57 -12.19
C ALA A 21 -10.68 -2.06 -12.18
N ALA A 22 -11.96 -1.70 -12.15
CA ALA A 22 -12.35 -0.29 -12.19
C ALA A 22 -12.64 0.31 -10.82
N SER A 23 -12.83 -0.51 -9.80
CA SER A 23 -13.27 -0.07 -8.48
C SER A 23 -12.12 -0.03 -7.48
N GLU A 24 -12.00 1.07 -6.76
CA GLU A 24 -11.03 1.18 -5.67
C GLU A 24 -11.34 0.19 -4.56
N SER A 25 -12.61 -0.05 -4.29
CA SER A 25 -13.02 -1.03 -3.28
C SER A 25 -12.53 -2.42 -3.65
N PHE A 26 -12.51 -2.72 -4.95
CA PHE A 26 -11.99 -4.00 -5.42
C PHE A 26 -10.50 -4.14 -5.11
N TYR A 27 -9.72 -3.12 -5.44
CA TYR A 27 -8.28 -3.15 -5.16
C TYR A 27 -8.00 -3.22 -3.67
N HIS A 28 -8.77 -2.48 -2.89
CA HIS A 28 -8.64 -2.50 -1.44
C HIS A 28 -8.91 -3.92 -0.91
N GLY A 29 -10.00 -4.53 -1.35
CA GLY A 29 -10.34 -5.90 -0.94
C GLY A 29 -9.27 -6.90 -1.32
N MET A 30 -8.68 -6.73 -2.50
CA MET A 30 -7.60 -7.60 -2.95
C MET A 30 -6.38 -7.48 -2.04
N VAL A 31 -5.97 -6.26 -1.70
CA VAL A 31 -4.84 -6.05 -0.82
C VAL A 31 -5.11 -6.63 0.57
N ILE A 32 -6.31 -6.42 1.11
CA ILE A 32 -6.70 -7.01 2.39
C ILE A 32 -6.63 -8.54 2.32
N GLY A 33 -7.10 -9.12 1.22
CA GLY A 33 -7.04 -10.57 1.03
C GLY A 33 -5.62 -11.10 1.03
N LEU A 34 -4.72 -10.39 0.36
CA LEU A 34 -3.31 -10.75 0.36
C LEU A 34 -2.70 -10.62 1.75
N CYS A 35 -3.06 -9.57 2.48
CA CYS A 35 -2.58 -9.35 3.84
C CYS A 35 -3.12 -10.40 4.81
N ALA A 36 -4.30 -10.95 4.54
CA ALA A 36 -4.88 -11.98 5.39
C ALA A 36 -4.00 -13.24 5.44
N ILE A 37 -3.20 -13.48 4.41
CA ILE A 37 -2.24 -14.58 4.43
C ILE A 37 -1.22 -14.39 5.56
N MET A 38 -0.95 -13.15 5.92
CA MET A 38 0.00 -12.81 6.98
C MET A 38 -0.64 -12.73 8.35
N ASN A 39 -1.91 -13.09 8.46
CA ASN A 39 -2.68 -12.89 9.69
C ASN A 39 -2.13 -13.68 10.89
N ASN A 40 -1.37 -14.74 10.65
CA ASN A 40 -0.72 -15.47 11.74
C ASN A 40 0.36 -14.65 12.44
N MET A 41 0.93 -13.67 11.75
CA MET A 41 2.06 -12.89 12.24
C MET A 41 1.67 -11.45 12.55
N TYR A 42 0.54 -10.97 12.01
CA TYR A 42 0.16 -9.58 12.09
C TYR A 42 -1.33 -9.42 12.42
N TYR A 43 -1.63 -8.38 13.20
CA TYR A 43 -2.99 -7.86 13.28
C TYR A 43 -3.19 -6.94 12.09
N VAL A 44 -4.17 -7.24 11.26
CA VAL A 44 -4.46 -6.47 10.05
C VAL A 44 -5.68 -5.61 10.27
N SER A 45 -5.57 -4.32 9.99
CA SER A 45 -6.71 -3.41 10.03
C SER A 45 -6.65 -2.46 8.85
N SER A 46 -7.79 -1.91 8.48
CA SER A 46 -7.85 -0.98 7.36
C SER A 46 -8.84 0.14 7.64
N ASN A 47 -8.60 1.27 7.02
CA ASN A 47 -9.48 2.41 7.07
C ASN A 47 -9.77 2.92 5.67
N ARG A 48 -10.99 3.35 5.45
CA ARG A 48 -11.40 4.01 4.22
C ARG A 48 -11.55 5.49 4.50
N GLU A 49 -10.83 6.30 3.74
CA GLU A 49 -10.96 7.74 3.83
C GLU A 49 -12.27 8.17 3.18
N SER A 50 -13.10 8.84 3.95
CA SER A 50 -14.40 9.30 3.50
C SER A 50 -14.26 10.26 2.32
N GLY A 51 -14.96 9.95 1.23
CA GLY A 51 -15.07 10.85 0.08
C GLY A 51 -13.85 10.97 -0.80
N ALA A 52 -12.72 10.35 -0.48
CA ALA A 52 -11.48 10.57 -1.21
C ALA A 52 -11.02 9.36 -2.01
N GLY A 53 -11.71 8.23 -1.95
CA GLY A 53 -11.30 7.03 -2.65
C GLY A 53 -9.94 6.51 -2.23
N ARG A 54 -9.55 6.78 -1.00
CA ARG A 54 -8.28 6.33 -0.45
C ARG A 54 -8.50 5.27 0.59
N TYR A 55 -7.61 4.30 0.61
CA TYR A 55 -7.64 3.21 1.58
C TYR A 55 -6.28 3.06 2.20
N ASP A 56 -6.24 2.78 3.49
CA ASP A 56 -5.00 2.43 4.13
C ASP A 56 -5.13 1.10 4.84
N VAL A 57 -4.02 0.43 5.00
CA VAL A 57 -3.93 -0.85 5.69
C VAL A 57 -2.79 -0.78 6.67
N GLN A 58 -3.03 -1.28 7.86
CA GLN A 58 -2.02 -1.35 8.91
C GLN A 58 -1.83 -2.79 9.32
N LEU A 59 -0.56 -3.21 9.40
CA LEU A 59 -0.21 -4.54 9.90
C LEU A 59 0.67 -4.36 11.12
N LEU A 60 0.11 -4.66 12.28
CA LEU A 60 0.83 -4.58 13.56
C LEU A 60 1.34 -5.98 13.89
N PRO A 61 2.67 -6.17 14.03
CA PRO A 61 3.18 -7.52 14.27
C PRO A 61 2.82 -8.03 15.65
N HIS A 62 2.51 -9.32 15.74
CA HIS A 62 2.32 -9.98 17.04
C HIS A 62 3.65 -10.00 17.79
N ASN A 63 4.74 -10.30 17.10
CA ASN A 63 6.07 -10.25 17.63
C ASN A 63 6.72 -8.94 17.22
N LYS A 64 7.04 -8.09 18.20
CA LYS A 64 7.52 -6.72 17.93
C LYS A 64 8.93 -6.67 17.34
N VAL A 65 9.59 -7.80 17.22
CA VAL A 65 10.86 -7.90 16.48
C VAL A 65 10.62 -7.72 14.98
N LEU A 66 9.44 -8.12 14.50
CA LEU A 66 9.08 -7.96 13.11
C LEU A 66 8.71 -6.50 12.82
N PRO A 67 8.90 -6.03 11.58
CA PRO A 67 8.51 -4.66 11.24
C PRO A 67 6.99 -4.50 11.21
N GLY A 68 6.54 -3.32 11.60
CA GLY A 68 5.19 -2.90 11.32
C GLY A 68 5.08 -2.52 9.85
N ILE A 69 3.89 -2.63 9.28
CA ILE A 69 3.69 -2.34 7.86
C ILE A 69 2.52 -1.38 7.72
N LEU A 70 2.75 -0.30 6.99
CA LEU A 70 1.73 0.68 6.66
C LEU A 70 1.61 0.77 5.15
N ILE A 71 0.39 0.67 4.66
CA ILE A 71 0.12 0.69 3.23
C ILE A 71 -0.92 1.78 2.95
N GLU A 72 -0.63 2.64 2.01
CA GLU A 72 -1.60 3.57 1.47
C GLU A 72 -1.83 3.21 0.01
N LEU A 73 -3.08 3.10 -0.39
CA LEU A 73 -3.46 2.62 -1.71
C LEU A 73 -4.18 3.72 -2.48
N LYS A 74 -3.79 3.92 -3.72
CA LYS A 74 -4.42 4.88 -4.62
C LYS A 74 -4.71 4.24 -5.97
N VAL A 75 -5.74 4.75 -6.63
CA VAL A 75 -6.12 4.28 -7.96
C VAL A 75 -6.08 5.46 -8.92
N LEU A 76 -5.41 5.28 -10.06
CA LEU A 76 -5.41 6.29 -11.11
C LEU A 76 -6.71 6.15 -11.90
N ARG A 77 -7.53 7.20 -11.84
CA ARG A 77 -8.85 7.20 -12.45
C ARG A 77 -8.89 7.80 -13.85
N GLU A 78 -7.94 8.66 -14.14
CA GLU A 78 -7.87 9.29 -15.45
C GLU A 78 -7.38 8.30 -16.50
N THR A 79 -7.88 8.43 -17.71
CA THR A 79 -7.30 7.68 -18.82
C THR A 79 -6.01 8.37 -19.24
N VAL A 80 -4.93 7.65 -19.25
CA VAL A 80 -3.62 8.21 -19.62
C VAL A 80 -2.99 7.37 -20.73
N PRO A 81 -2.15 7.99 -21.58
CA PRO A 81 -1.43 7.26 -22.61
C PRO A 81 -0.51 6.20 -22.00
N GLU A 82 -0.35 5.11 -22.72
CA GLU A 82 0.48 3.99 -22.27
C GLU A 82 1.89 4.45 -21.85
N THR A 83 2.45 5.42 -22.55
CA THR A 83 3.78 5.93 -22.28
C THR A 83 3.90 6.68 -20.96
N GLU A 84 2.78 7.11 -20.37
CA GLU A 84 2.76 7.90 -19.15
C GLU A 84 2.32 7.11 -17.92
N ILE A 85 1.83 5.89 -18.10
CA ILE A 85 1.22 5.14 -16.99
C ILE A 85 2.21 4.92 -15.85
N SER A 86 3.39 4.42 -16.17
CA SER A 86 4.39 4.11 -15.14
C SER A 86 4.75 5.33 -14.32
N GLU A 87 5.00 6.45 -14.98
CA GLU A 87 5.38 7.70 -14.30
C GLU A 87 4.25 8.22 -13.44
N ARG A 88 3.01 8.19 -13.96
CA ARG A 88 1.85 8.65 -13.21
C ARG A 88 1.61 7.79 -11.98
N LEU A 89 1.77 6.47 -12.11
CA LEU A 89 1.63 5.56 -10.98
C LEU A 89 2.71 5.81 -9.92
N LYS A 90 3.93 6.07 -10.33
CA LYS A 90 4.99 6.37 -9.38
C LYS A 90 4.70 7.65 -8.60
N LYS A 91 4.17 8.67 -9.26
CA LYS A 91 3.76 9.89 -8.58
C LYS A 91 2.67 9.63 -7.55
N LEU A 92 1.71 8.77 -7.88
CA LEU A 92 0.68 8.39 -6.93
C LEU A 92 1.25 7.62 -5.75
N CYS A 93 2.22 6.76 -5.99
CA CYS A 93 2.90 6.04 -4.90
C CYS A 93 3.57 7.01 -3.94
N HIS A 94 4.26 8.02 -4.46
CA HIS A 94 4.90 9.02 -3.60
C HIS A 94 3.87 9.86 -2.85
N ALA A 95 2.75 10.19 -3.49
CA ALA A 95 1.67 10.88 -2.80
C ALA A 95 1.08 10.01 -1.69
N ALA A 96 0.97 8.70 -1.93
CA ALA A 96 0.50 7.76 -0.92
C ALA A 96 1.45 7.72 0.28
N LEU A 97 2.75 7.68 0.03
CA LEU A 97 3.73 7.72 1.12
C LEU A 97 3.62 9.01 1.93
N GLN A 98 3.39 10.13 1.27
CA GLN A 98 3.17 11.40 1.96
C GLN A 98 1.94 11.33 2.87
N GLN A 99 0.88 10.69 2.41
CA GLN A 99 -0.33 10.51 3.23
C GLN A 99 -0.04 9.70 4.48
N ILE A 100 0.78 8.67 4.36
CA ILE A 100 1.18 7.87 5.51
C ILE A 100 1.89 8.75 6.55
N GLU A 101 2.75 9.66 6.09
CA GLU A 101 3.49 10.55 6.99
C GLU A 101 2.58 11.52 7.74
N THR A 102 1.45 11.90 7.15
CA THR A 102 0.52 12.83 7.81
C THR A 102 -0.34 12.16 8.87
N LYS A 103 -0.34 10.82 8.92
CA LYS A 103 -1.10 10.05 9.89
C LYS A 103 -0.16 9.56 10.97
N ASN A 104 -0.65 9.43 12.18
CA ASN A 104 0.18 9.07 13.33
C ASN A 104 0.28 7.57 13.56
N TYR A 105 0.08 6.76 12.53
CA TYR A 105 0.12 5.30 12.67
C TYR A 105 1.50 4.80 13.05
N ALA A 106 2.54 5.38 12.48
CA ALA A 106 3.91 4.98 12.80
C ALA A 106 4.23 5.29 14.27
N VAL A 107 3.81 6.46 14.74
CA VAL A 107 4.01 6.84 16.13
C VAL A 107 3.31 5.87 17.06
N SER A 108 2.05 5.53 16.73
CA SER A 108 1.28 4.59 17.54
C SER A 108 1.94 3.21 17.60
N MET A 109 2.45 2.73 16.48
CA MET A 109 3.16 1.45 16.44
C MET A 109 4.42 1.46 17.29
N ARG A 110 5.18 2.57 17.24
CA ARG A 110 6.40 2.69 18.04
C ARG A 110 6.07 2.72 19.53
N GLU A 111 4.98 3.35 19.90
CA GLU A 111 4.52 3.37 21.29
C GLU A 111 4.17 1.96 21.77
N GLN A 112 3.80 1.08 20.86
CA GLN A 112 3.50 -0.31 21.17
C GLN A 112 4.71 -1.23 21.10
N GLY A 113 5.90 -0.68 20.88
CA GLY A 113 7.14 -1.43 20.91
C GLY A 113 7.69 -1.84 19.53
N VAL A 114 7.03 -1.46 18.46
CA VAL A 114 7.53 -1.74 17.11
C VAL A 114 8.70 -0.82 16.81
N GLN A 115 9.84 -1.38 16.42
CA GLN A 115 11.04 -0.60 16.16
C GLN A 115 11.22 -0.21 14.70
N GLN A 116 10.86 -1.10 13.79
CA GLN A 116 10.99 -0.83 12.37
C GLN A 116 9.62 -0.79 11.71
N ILE A 117 9.45 0.14 10.80
CA ILE A 117 8.19 0.28 10.08
C ILE A 117 8.49 0.36 8.59
N MET A 118 7.82 -0.49 7.83
CA MET A 118 7.87 -0.47 6.37
C MET A 118 6.64 0.26 5.87
N LYS A 119 6.84 1.20 4.96
CA LYS A 119 5.77 1.99 4.39
C LYS A 119 5.69 1.72 2.91
N PHE A 120 4.50 1.44 2.44
CA PHE A 120 4.26 1.13 1.02
C PHE A 120 3.23 2.09 0.46
N GLY A 121 3.60 2.77 -0.62
CA GLY A 121 2.65 3.45 -1.46
C GLY A 121 2.34 2.55 -2.64
N ILE A 122 1.08 2.23 -2.86
CA ILE A 122 0.66 1.33 -3.92
C ILE A 122 -0.34 2.07 -4.81
N ALA A 123 -0.09 2.05 -6.11
CA ALA A 123 -0.97 2.69 -7.07
C ALA A 123 -1.38 1.71 -8.16
N PHE A 124 -2.65 1.75 -8.50
CA PHE A 124 -3.24 0.87 -9.51
C PHE A 124 -3.78 1.68 -10.68
N TYR A 125 -3.66 1.09 -11.86
CA TYR A 125 -4.34 1.55 -13.05
C TYR A 125 -4.75 0.33 -13.86
N LYS A 126 -6.05 0.05 -13.88
CA LYS A 126 -6.57 -1.17 -14.52
C LYS A 126 -5.83 -2.39 -13.99
N LYS A 127 -5.09 -3.11 -14.84
CA LYS A 127 -4.32 -4.28 -14.43
C LYS A 127 -2.86 -3.96 -14.10
N ARG A 128 -2.51 -2.67 -14.02
CA ARG A 128 -1.15 -2.25 -13.71
C ARG A 128 -1.04 -1.86 -12.24
N VAL A 129 0.08 -2.19 -11.64
CA VAL A 129 0.38 -1.80 -10.26
C VAL A 129 1.81 -1.29 -10.16
N GLU A 130 1.99 -0.26 -9.34
CA GLU A 130 3.30 0.24 -8.99
C GLU A 130 3.38 0.30 -7.48
N ILE A 131 4.53 -0.05 -6.91
CA ILE A 131 4.75 -0.06 -5.48
C ILE A 131 6.06 0.64 -5.17
N VAL A 132 6.02 1.58 -4.23
CA VAL A 132 7.22 2.21 -3.70
C VAL A 132 7.25 1.94 -2.20
N CYS A 133 8.36 1.45 -1.72
CA CYS A 133 8.55 1.12 -0.31
C CYS A 133 9.55 2.08 0.31
N ARG A 134 9.25 2.52 1.52
CA ARG A 134 10.17 3.32 2.33
C ARG A 134 10.35 2.62 3.67
N MET A 135 11.60 2.40 4.04
CA MET A 135 11.94 1.79 5.33
C MET A 135 12.27 2.86 6.33
N GLY A 136 11.72 2.71 7.53
CA GLY A 136 12.15 3.46 8.70
C GLY A 136 11.99 4.95 8.59
N ASP A 137 11.50 5.59 9.60
CA ASP A 137 11.51 7.01 9.75
C ASP A 137 11.83 7.32 11.16
N GLU A 138 13.11 7.30 11.43
CA GLU A 138 13.54 7.89 12.67
C GLU A 138 13.63 9.38 12.43
N PRO A 139 13.11 10.20 13.34
CA PRO A 139 13.22 11.62 13.21
C PRO A 139 14.68 12.04 13.03
N GLY A 140 14.93 12.82 12.00
CA GLY A 140 16.27 13.29 11.69
C GLY A 140 17.11 12.37 10.82
N ARG A 141 16.62 11.19 10.48
CA ARG A 141 17.34 10.27 9.61
C ARG A 141 17.00 10.56 8.16
N LYS A 142 18.02 10.67 7.35
CA LYS A 142 17.86 10.82 5.90
C LYS A 142 18.11 9.46 5.25
N ASP A 143 17.20 9.06 4.47
CA ASP A 143 17.32 7.81 3.69
C ASP A 143 17.85 8.09 2.31
#